data_c408951f36d56d43a9d9d60b7c1e8d77
#
_entry.id   c408951f36d56d43a9d9d60b7c1e8d77
#
_cell.length_a   1.000
_cell.length_b   1.000
_cell.length_c   1.000
_cell.angle_alpha   90.00
_cell.angle_beta   90.00
_cell.angle_gamma   90.00
#
_symmetry.space_group_name_H-M   'P 1'
#
loop_
_entity.id
_entity.type
_entity.pdbx_description
1 polymer ?
#
loop_
_entity_poly.entity_id
_entity_poly.type
_entity_poly.pdbx_seq_one_letter_code
_entity_poly.pdbx_strand_id
1 'polypeptide(L)'
;DQKKLIFFGVSKNGKIIAKKIINLISKHSKIDFEMVGVEIDFNSLDHLKFEKDFTVNSKSVIIVSDVSQSAKTLQLIISGLMSLDPFKIKTAVMINRDHSLFPVKIDFSGMNLSTSVNEHVDVKVNKNEEFTVYLN
;
A
#
# COMPACT_ATOMS: atom_id res chain seq x y z
N ASP A 1 -0.97 22.86 -2.78
CA ASP A 1 -2.01 22.38 -3.67
C ASP A 1 -2.04 20.86 -3.65
N GLN A 2 -3.20 20.30 -3.32
CA GLN A 2 -3.37 18.87 -3.06
C GLN A 2 -3.83 18.10 -4.30
N LYS A 3 -3.60 18.64 -5.48
CA LYS A 3 -4.12 18.06 -6.73
C LYS A 3 -3.28 16.90 -7.26
N LYS A 4 -2.11 16.63 -6.66
CA LYS A 4 -1.24 15.54 -7.10
C LYS A 4 -1.21 14.45 -6.05
N LEU A 5 -1.60 13.25 -6.47
CA LEU A 5 -1.56 12.04 -5.65
C LEU A 5 -0.57 11.07 -6.25
N ILE A 6 0.25 10.47 -5.39
CA ILE A 6 1.11 9.38 -5.80
C ILE A 6 0.77 8.14 -4.99
N PHE A 7 0.54 7.04 -5.68
CA PHE A 7 0.23 5.75 -5.09
C PHE A 7 1.47 4.87 -5.12
N PHE A 8 1.77 4.25 -3.99
CA PHE A 8 2.80 3.21 -3.93
C PHE A 8 2.12 1.87 -3.76
N GLY A 9 2.18 1.05 -4.79
CA GLY A 9 1.62 -0.30 -4.76
C GLY A 9 2.67 -1.28 -4.25
N VAL A 10 2.39 -1.92 -3.11
CA VAL A 10 3.32 -2.85 -2.47
C VAL A 10 3.22 -4.21 -3.15
N SER A 11 4.31 -4.65 -3.77
CA SER A 11 4.42 -5.91 -4.48
C SER A 11 3.36 -6.04 -5.59
N LYS A 12 3.22 -7.21 -6.15
CA LYS A 12 2.30 -7.43 -7.27
C LYS A 12 0.85 -7.10 -6.91
N ASN A 13 0.39 -7.63 -5.78
CA ASN A 13 -1.02 -7.45 -5.38
C ASN A 13 -1.33 -5.98 -5.04
N GLY A 14 -0.43 -5.31 -4.34
CA GLY A 14 -0.62 -3.89 -4.02
C GLY A 14 -0.69 -3.02 -5.26
N LYS A 15 0.10 -3.33 -6.29
CA LYS A 15 0.05 -2.61 -7.56
C LYS A 15 -1.29 -2.80 -8.28
N ILE A 16 -1.82 -4.03 -8.29
CA ILE A 16 -3.11 -4.31 -8.92
C ILE A 16 -4.22 -3.56 -8.20
N ILE A 17 -4.21 -3.59 -6.88
CA ILE A 17 -5.22 -2.89 -6.07
C ILE A 17 -5.14 -1.38 -6.31
N ALA A 18 -3.92 -0.83 -6.32
CA ALA A 18 -3.71 0.59 -6.56
C ALA A 18 -4.27 1.02 -7.93
N LYS A 19 -4.02 0.23 -8.98
CA LYS A 19 -4.55 0.51 -10.31
C LYS A 19 -6.07 0.50 -10.33
N LYS A 20 -6.71 -0.44 -9.63
CA LYS A 20 -8.16 -0.50 -9.53
C LYS A 20 -8.73 0.74 -8.83
N ILE A 21 -8.09 1.17 -7.75
CA ILE A 21 -8.49 2.37 -7.03
C ILE A 21 -8.37 3.60 -7.93
N ILE A 22 -7.24 3.74 -8.62
CA ILE A 22 -7.00 4.87 -9.54
C ILE A 22 -8.05 4.90 -10.64
N ASN A 23 -8.36 3.74 -11.24
CA ASN A 23 -9.37 3.67 -12.30
C ASN A 23 -10.74 4.10 -11.81
N LEU A 24 -11.11 3.74 -10.59
CA LEU A 24 -12.39 4.16 -10.01
C LEU A 24 -12.44 5.66 -9.73
N ILE A 25 -11.37 6.20 -9.15
CA ILE A 25 -11.32 7.61 -8.79
C ILE A 25 -11.25 8.49 -10.04
N SER A 26 -10.49 8.08 -11.07
CA SER A 26 -10.31 8.88 -12.26
C SER A 26 -11.58 9.11 -13.06
N LYS A 27 -12.61 8.28 -12.85
CA LYS A 27 -13.94 8.48 -13.46
C LYS A 27 -14.69 9.65 -12.84
N HIS A 28 -14.31 10.09 -11.64
CA HIS A 28 -15.04 11.10 -10.87
C HIS A 28 -14.18 12.28 -10.46
N SER A 29 -12.93 12.33 -10.89
CA SER A 29 -11.99 13.35 -10.44
C SER A 29 -11.01 13.73 -11.55
N LYS A 30 -10.59 14.99 -11.55
CA LYS A 30 -9.58 15.51 -12.47
C LYS A 30 -8.19 15.59 -11.81
N ILE A 31 -7.98 14.84 -10.73
CA ILE A 31 -6.70 14.83 -10.03
C ILE A 31 -5.68 14.05 -10.87
N ASP A 32 -4.44 14.54 -10.92
CA ASP A 32 -3.33 13.82 -11.51
C ASP A 32 -2.89 12.69 -10.59
N PHE A 33 -2.85 11.48 -11.13
CA PHE A 33 -2.43 10.29 -10.41
C PHE A 33 -1.12 9.75 -10.97
N GLU A 34 -0.26 9.30 -10.07
CA GLU A 34 0.94 8.56 -10.41
C GLU A 34 0.98 7.29 -9.56
N MET A 35 1.49 6.18 -10.11
CA MET A 35 1.63 4.94 -9.37
C MET A 35 3.05 4.39 -9.53
N VAL A 36 3.67 4.06 -8.42
CA VAL A 36 5.01 3.47 -8.37
C VAL A 36 4.94 2.17 -7.59
N GLY A 37 5.46 1.10 -8.16
CA GLY A 37 5.59 -0.17 -7.45
C GLY A 37 6.74 -0.11 -6.45
N VAL A 38 6.57 -0.75 -5.30
CA VAL A 38 7.61 -0.86 -4.29
C VAL A 38 7.69 -2.30 -3.78
N GLU A 39 8.92 -2.77 -3.63
CA GLU A 39 9.24 -4.08 -3.09
C GLU A 39 10.12 -3.92 -1.86
N ILE A 40 10.01 -4.86 -0.92
CA ILE A 40 10.93 -4.94 0.19
C ILE A 40 12.15 -5.76 -0.24
N ASP A 41 13.32 -5.17 -0.08
CA ASP A 41 14.58 -5.82 -0.41
C ASP A 41 15.50 -5.76 0.81
N PHE A 42 15.56 -6.84 1.57
CA PHE A 42 16.38 -6.88 2.79
C PHE A 42 17.88 -6.88 2.52
N ASN A 43 18.29 -6.98 1.25
CA ASN A 43 19.71 -6.88 0.88
C ASN A 43 20.17 -5.45 0.64
N SER A 44 19.24 -4.49 0.56
CA SER A 44 19.58 -3.07 0.43
C SER A 44 19.61 -2.41 1.82
N LEU A 45 20.34 -1.30 1.93
CA LEU A 45 20.51 -0.61 3.21
C LEU A 45 19.19 -0.04 3.75
N ASP A 46 18.32 0.43 2.87
CA ASP A 46 17.04 1.01 3.24
C ASP A 46 15.88 0.01 3.14
N HIS A 47 16.16 -1.22 2.72
CA HIS A 47 15.21 -2.31 2.54
C HIS A 47 14.13 -2.04 1.50
N LEU A 48 14.24 -1.00 0.68
CA LEU A 48 13.23 -0.64 -0.30
C LEU A 48 13.79 -0.66 -1.72
N LYS A 49 12.97 -1.14 -2.64
CA LYS A 49 13.27 -1.11 -4.05
C LYS A 49 12.07 -0.56 -4.81
N PHE A 50 12.23 0.59 -5.43
CA PHE A 50 11.17 1.24 -6.20
C PHE A 50 11.31 0.90 -7.68
N GLU A 51 10.17 0.76 -8.32
CA GLU A 51 10.06 0.35 -9.72
C GLU A 51 10.63 1.40 -10.67
N LYS A 52 10.55 2.67 -10.31
CA LYS A 52 11.01 3.80 -11.12
C LYS A 52 11.30 5.01 -10.24
N ASP A 53 11.92 6.02 -10.84
CA ASP A 53 12.16 7.28 -10.16
C ASP A 53 10.86 8.03 -9.91
N PHE A 54 10.81 8.79 -8.83
CA PHE A 54 9.63 9.53 -8.43
C PHE A 54 10.03 10.72 -7.56
N THR A 55 9.09 11.64 -7.38
CA THR A 55 9.20 12.71 -6.38
C THR A 55 7.92 12.73 -5.55
N VAL A 56 8.07 12.86 -4.24
CA VAL A 56 6.93 12.96 -3.32
C VAL A 56 6.85 14.32 -2.62
N ASN A 57 7.84 15.18 -2.85
CA ASN A 57 7.87 16.49 -2.19
C ASN A 57 6.55 17.22 -2.41
N SER A 58 5.91 17.61 -1.31
CA SER A 58 4.64 18.33 -1.28
C SER A 58 3.46 17.59 -1.93
N LYS A 59 3.60 16.29 -2.19
CA LYS A 59 2.51 15.46 -2.72
C LYS A 59 1.81 14.69 -1.61
N SER A 60 0.55 14.37 -1.84
CA SER A 60 -0.16 13.41 -1.00
C SER A 60 0.17 11.99 -1.46
N VAL A 61 0.52 11.15 -0.52
CA VAL A 61 0.97 9.78 -0.76
C VAL A 61 -0.07 8.80 -0.23
N ILE A 62 -0.37 7.77 -1.02
CA ILE A 62 -1.19 6.66 -0.57
C ILE A 62 -0.41 5.37 -0.79
N ILE A 63 -0.16 4.62 0.27
CA ILE A 63 0.51 3.33 0.21
C ILE A 63 -0.55 2.25 0.19
N VAL A 64 -0.53 1.38 -0.81
CA VAL A 64 -1.56 0.35 -1.02
C VAL A 64 -0.93 -1.03 -0.91
N SER A 65 -1.50 -1.87 -0.07
CA SER A 65 -1.06 -3.25 0.14
C SER A 65 -2.26 -4.19 0.18
N ASP A 66 -2.02 -5.48 0.01
CA ASP A 66 -3.09 -6.47 0.11
C ASP A 66 -3.45 -6.79 1.56
N VAL A 67 -2.49 -7.25 2.36
CA VAL A 67 -2.74 -7.62 3.76
C VAL A 67 -1.78 -6.87 4.67
N SER A 68 -2.31 -6.30 5.75
CA SER A 68 -1.50 -5.78 6.84
C SER A 68 -1.68 -6.65 8.07
N GLN A 69 -0.57 -7.18 8.58
CA GLN A 69 -0.56 -7.94 9.83
C GLN A 69 0.24 -7.20 10.90
N SER A 70 1.57 -7.25 10.83
CA SER A 70 2.44 -6.56 11.80
C SER A 70 2.60 -5.07 11.47
N ALA A 71 2.27 -4.68 10.26
CA ALA A 71 2.48 -3.36 9.68
C ALA A 71 3.97 -3.02 9.47
N LYS A 72 4.86 -4.02 9.51
CA LYS A 72 6.30 -3.78 9.32
C LYS A 72 6.61 -3.24 7.93
N THR A 73 6.01 -3.83 6.90
CA THR A 73 6.23 -3.39 5.51
C THR A 73 5.80 -1.94 5.33
N LEU A 74 4.62 -1.58 5.83
CA LEU A 74 4.13 -0.21 5.75
C LEU A 74 5.04 0.75 6.52
N GLN A 75 5.53 0.34 7.70
CA GLN A 75 6.43 1.16 8.49
C GLN A 75 7.74 1.44 7.75
N LEU A 76 8.30 0.43 7.09
CA LEU A 76 9.54 0.58 6.32
C LEU A 76 9.34 1.59 5.18
N ILE A 77 8.23 1.49 4.46
CA ILE A 77 7.94 2.38 3.35
C ILE A 77 7.72 3.82 3.84
N ILE A 78 6.93 3.97 4.89
CA ILE A 78 6.68 5.30 5.50
C ILE A 78 8.00 5.94 5.91
N SER A 79 8.86 5.20 6.60
CA SER A 79 10.15 5.70 7.07
C SER A 79 11.02 6.16 5.91
N GLY A 80 11.05 5.39 4.82
CA GLY A 80 11.82 5.76 3.63
C GLY A 80 11.30 7.01 2.94
N LEU A 81 9.98 7.18 2.90
CA LEU A 81 9.37 8.32 2.22
C LEU A 81 9.41 9.60 3.03
N MET A 82 9.49 9.51 4.36
CA MET A 82 9.45 10.70 5.22
C MET A 82 10.62 11.64 4.97
N SER A 83 11.78 11.11 4.62
CA SER A 83 12.96 11.94 4.32
C SER A 83 12.82 12.76 3.03
N LEU A 84 11.81 12.44 2.21
CA LEU A 84 11.57 13.11 0.93
C LEU A 84 10.49 14.19 1.01
N ASP A 85 10.05 14.52 2.20
CA ASP A 85 9.15 15.63 2.53
C ASP A 85 7.78 15.56 1.81
N PRO A 86 7.03 14.48 1.99
CA PRO A 86 5.66 14.41 1.47
C PRO A 86 4.73 15.36 2.22
N PHE A 87 3.65 15.80 1.56
CA PHE A 87 2.63 16.61 2.22
C PHE A 87 1.87 15.80 3.28
N LYS A 88 1.47 14.58 2.92
CA LYS A 88 0.86 13.63 3.86
C LYS A 88 0.98 12.22 3.32
N ILE A 89 0.90 11.24 4.20
CA ILE A 89 0.92 9.82 3.84
C ILE A 89 -0.32 9.16 4.44
N LYS A 90 -1.07 8.45 3.60
CA LYS A 90 -2.20 7.62 4.00
C LYS A 90 -1.93 6.18 3.61
N THR A 91 -2.56 5.25 4.31
CA THR A 91 -2.41 3.82 4.08
C THR A 91 -3.74 3.21 3.69
N ALA A 92 -3.72 2.33 2.70
CA ALA A 92 -4.89 1.59 2.24
C ALA A 92 -4.52 0.13 2.10
N VAL A 93 -5.26 -0.75 2.77
CA VAL A 93 -5.04 -2.19 2.68
C VAL A 93 -6.35 -2.88 2.34
N MET A 94 -6.26 -3.99 1.60
CA MET A 94 -7.45 -4.78 1.34
C MET A 94 -7.93 -5.47 2.61
N ILE A 95 -7.00 -6.03 3.39
CA ILE A 95 -7.31 -6.75 4.63
C ILE A 95 -6.40 -6.28 5.75
N ASN A 96 -7.02 -5.86 6.86
CA ASN A 96 -6.32 -5.50 8.08
C ASN A 96 -6.57 -6.58 9.12
N ARG A 97 -5.50 -7.24 9.60
CA ARG A 97 -5.60 -8.35 10.56
C ARG A 97 -5.53 -7.91 12.03
N ASP A 98 -5.34 -6.62 12.29
CA ASP A 98 -5.28 -6.05 13.65
C ASP A 98 -4.19 -6.64 14.56
N HIS A 99 -3.08 -7.06 13.98
CA HIS A 99 -1.92 -7.58 14.73
C HIS A 99 -0.72 -6.66 14.61
N SER A 100 -0.95 -5.34 14.59
CA SER A 100 0.12 -4.36 14.39
C SER A 100 1.14 -4.40 15.51
N LEU A 101 2.41 -4.54 15.14
CA LEU A 101 3.56 -4.45 16.06
C LEU A 101 4.29 -3.12 15.91
N PHE A 102 3.97 -2.35 14.89
CA PHE A 102 4.59 -1.06 14.59
C PHE A 102 3.51 0.02 14.55
N PRO A 103 3.86 1.28 14.89
CA PRO A 103 2.87 2.34 15.06
C PRO A 103 2.39 2.92 13.74
N VAL A 104 1.74 2.10 12.95
CA VAL A 104 1.17 2.50 11.67
C VAL A 104 -0.34 2.54 11.79
N LYS A 105 -0.91 3.69 11.40
CA LYS A 105 -2.35 3.81 11.28
C LYS A 105 -2.78 3.27 9.92
N ILE A 106 -3.77 2.41 9.90
CA ILE A 106 -4.42 1.97 8.67
C ILE A 106 -5.60 2.91 8.42
N ASP A 107 -5.47 3.77 7.40
CA ASP A 107 -6.50 4.78 7.13
C ASP A 107 -7.70 4.19 6.41
N PHE A 108 -7.48 3.29 5.47
CA PHE A 108 -8.53 2.67 4.69
C PHE A 108 -8.31 1.15 4.66
N SER A 109 -9.34 0.39 4.95
CA SER A 109 -9.29 -1.07 4.84
C SER A 109 -10.56 -1.58 4.15
N GLY A 110 -10.38 -2.57 3.30
CA GLY A 110 -11.52 -3.22 2.67
C GLY A 110 -12.23 -4.14 3.67
N MET A 111 -11.46 -4.81 4.52
CA MET A 111 -11.99 -5.75 5.50
C MET A 111 -11.06 -5.79 6.72
N ASN A 112 -11.65 -5.81 7.90
CA ASN A 112 -10.91 -6.04 9.14
C ASN A 112 -11.21 -7.46 9.62
N LEU A 113 -10.16 -8.26 9.84
CA LEU A 113 -10.29 -9.64 10.31
C LEU A 113 -9.60 -9.78 11.66
N SER A 114 -10.40 -10.09 12.68
CA SER A 114 -9.88 -10.47 14.00
C SER A 114 -9.49 -11.94 13.94
N THR A 115 -8.26 -12.23 13.52
CA THR A 115 -7.76 -13.59 13.41
C THR A 115 -6.79 -13.88 14.54
N SER A 116 -6.60 -15.17 14.86
CA SER A 116 -5.54 -15.55 15.80
C SER A 116 -4.17 -15.43 15.11
N VAL A 117 -3.10 -15.36 15.94
CA VAL A 117 -1.73 -15.26 15.42
C VAL A 117 -1.35 -16.49 14.60
N ASN A 118 -1.97 -17.64 14.89
CA ASN A 118 -1.68 -18.91 14.24
C ASN A 118 -2.47 -19.12 12.95
N GLU A 119 -3.45 -18.29 12.69
CA GLU A 119 -4.19 -18.34 11.44
C GLU A 119 -3.42 -17.61 10.35
N HIS A 120 -3.59 -18.06 9.12
CA HIS A 120 -2.90 -17.49 7.97
C HIS A 120 -3.91 -16.97 6.96
N VAL A 121 -3.70 -15.75 6.48
CA VAL A 121 -4.51 -15.16 5.43
C VAL A 121 -3.72 -15.22 4.13
N ASP A 122 -4.29 -15.88 3.13
CA ASP A 122 -3.68 -16.03 1.82
C ASP A 122 -4.54 -15.30 0.79
N VAL A 123 -3.93 -14.42 0.03
CA VAL A 123 -4.60 -13.64 -1.01
C VAL A 123 -4.11 -14.10 -2.36
N LYS A 124 -5.02 -14.54 -3.20
CA LYS A 124 -4.71 -15.01 -4.55
C LYS A 124 -5.41 -14.14 -5.58
N VAL A 125 -4.73 -13.88 -6.68
CA VAL A 125 -5.27 -13.12 -7.80
C VAL A 125 -5.29 -14.01 -9.04
N ASN A 126 -6.40 -13.99 -9.77
CA ASN A 126 -6.54 -14.77 -11.00
C ASN A 126 -6.12 -13.96 -12.23
N LYS A 127 -6.27 -14.54 -13.44
CA LYS A 127 -5.89 -13.90 -14.69
C LYS A 127 -6.70 -12.64 -15.00
N ASN A 128 -7.92 -12.53 -14.45
CA ASN A 128 -8.77 -11.36 -14.62
C ASN A 128 -8.57 -10.33 -13.52
N GLU A 129 -7.48 -10.46 -12.74
CA GLU A 129 -7.18 -9.57 -11.63
C GLU A 129 -8.27 -9.53 -10.55
N GLU A 130 -8.98 -10.64 -10.38
CA GLU A 130 -9.95 -10.83 -9.31
C GLU A 130 -9.27 -11.49 -8.11
N PHE A 131 -9.58 -10.99 -6.92
CA PHE A 131 -8.94 -11.46 -5.69
C PHE A 131 -9.84 -12.46 -4.96
N THR A 132 -9.21 -13.50 -4.42
CA THR A 132 -9.83 -14.44 -3.50
C THR A 132 -8.98 -14.49 -2.23
N VAL A 133 -9.66 -14.47 -1.09
CA VAL A 133 -9.02 -14.47 0.22
C VAL A 133 -9.33 -15.78 0.92
N TYR A 134 -8.30 -16.46 1.38
CA TYR A 134 -8.43 -17.72 2.11
C TYR A 134 -7.91 -17.54 3.54
N LEU A 135 -8.62 -18.10 4.49
CA LEU A 135 -8.19 -18.17 5.87
C LEU A 135 -7.86 -19.62 6.22
N ASN A 136 -6.62 -19.86 6.63
CA ASN A 136 -6.14 -21.19 6.97
C ASN A 136 -5.80 -21.31 8.45
#